data_fd70143008995245a40c06220b986b7a
#
_entry.id   fd70143008995245a40c06220b986b7a
#
_cell.length_a   1.000
_cell.length_b   1.000
_cell.length_c   1.000
_cell.angle_alpha   90.00
_cell.angle_beta   90.00
_cell.angle_gamma   90.00
#
_symmetry.space_group_name_H-M   'P 1'
#
loop_
_entity.id
_entity.type
_entity.pdbx_description
1 polymer ?
#
loop_
_entity_poly.entity_id
_entity_poly.type
_entity_poly.pdbx_seq_one_letter_code
_entity_poly.pdbx_strand_id
1 'polypeptide(L)' 'MIITTADKLACARRELAMRKQTYPRWVAQNKMSPGKAAHQLAVMESIVEDYEWQLAEEPEPR' A
#
# COMPACT_ATOMS: atom_id res chain seq x y z
N MET A 1 17.97 -8.37 12.45
CA MET A 1 16.54 -8.59 12.10
C MET A 1 16.42 -8.90 10.62
N ILE A 2 15.68 -9.93 10.28
CA ILE A 2 15.45 -10.31 8.88
C ILE A 2 14.05 -9.84 8.49
N ILE A 3 13.97 -8.99 7.47
CA ILE A 3 12.71 -8.49 6.94
C ILE A 3 12.39 -9.26 5.66
N THR A 4 11.24 -9.93 5.65
CA THR A 4 10.81 -10.75 4.52
C THR A 4 9.90 -9.98 3.58
N THR A 5 9.68 -10.53 2.39
CA THR A 5 8.69 -9.97 1.45
C THR A 5 7.29 -9.98 2.07
N ALA A 6 6.95 -11.03 2.84
CA ALA A 6 5.67 -11.10 3.54
C ALA A 6 5.52 -9.96 4.54
N ASP A 7 6.59 -9.61 5.27
CA ASP A 7 6.57 -8.48 6.21
C ASP A 7 6.31 -7.16 5.48
N LYS A 8 6.98 -6.96 4.35
CA LYS A 8 6.81 -5.75 3.53
C LYS A 8 5.39 -5.66 2.99
N LEU A 9 4.86 -6.77 2.50
CA LEU A 9 3.51 -6.82 1.97
C LEU A 9 2.46 -6.50 3.04
N ALA A 10 2.60 -7.07 4.23
CA ALA A 10 1.69 -6.80 5.34
C ALA A 10 1.70 -5.31 5.70
N CYS A 11 2.88 -4.70 5.75
CA CYS A 11 3.03 -3.29 6.04
C CYS A 11 2.39 -2.42 4.95
N ALA A 12 2.64 -2.76 3.68
CA ALA A 12 2.08 -2.03 2.55
C ALA A 12 0.55 -2.11 2.51
N ARG A 13 -0.01 -3.29 2.79
CA ARG A 13 -1.47 -3.48 2.85
C ARG A 13 -2.10 -2.65 3.96
N ARG A 14 -1.44 -2.58 5.12
CA ARG A 14 -1.92 -1.77 6.24
C ARG A 14 -1.91 -0.30 5.88
N GLU A 15 -0.85 0.17 5.27
CA GLU A 15 -0.73 1.56 4.83
C GLU A 15 -1.81 1.90 3.81
N LEU A 16 -2.05 1.02 2.84
CA LEU A 16 -3.10 1.22 1.84
C LEU A 16 -4.48 1.33 2.50
N ALA A 17 -4.78 0.44 3.45
CA ALA A 17 -6.05 0.47 4.17
C ALA A 17 -6.23 1.79 4.92
N MET A 18 -5.18 2.28 5.59
CA MET A 18 -5.21 3.56 6.30
C MET A 18 -5.48 4.71 5.34
N ARG A 19 -4.79 4.75 4.20
CA ARG A 19 -4.98 5.80 3.20
C ARG A 19 -6.39 5.81 2.63
N LYS A 20 -6.98 4.63 2.39
CA LYS A 20 -8.36 4.52 1.90
C LYS A 20 -9.37 5.12 2.87
N GLN A 21 -9.10 5.07 4.17
CA GLN A 21 -9.95 5.68 5.19
C GLN A 21 -9.68 7.16 5.38
N THR A 22 -8.41 7.55 5.36
CA THR A 22 -7.97 8.89 5.75
C THR A 22 -8.05 9.90 4.60
N TYR A 23 -7.68 9.50 3.38
CA TYR A 23 -7.61 10.43 2.26
C TYR A 23 -8.95 11.05 1.88
N PRO A 24 -10.06 10.28 1.81
CA PRO A 24 -11.35 10.90 1.53
C PRO A 24 -11.75 11.96 2.55
N ARG A 25 -11.40 11.74 3.82
CA ARG A 25 -11.65 12.71 4.89
C ARG A 25 -10.82 13.98 4.68
N TRP A 26 -9.56 13.82 4.34
CA TRP A 26 -8.67 14.95 4.10
C TRP A 26 -9.10 15.76 2.86
N VAL A 27 -9.56 15.09 1.82
CA VAL A 27 -10.09 15.75 0.64
C VAL A 27 -11.33 16.56 1.01
N ALA A 28 -12.26 15.99 1.79
CA ALA A 28 -13.45 16.67 2.26
C ALA A 28 -13.13 17.90 3.10
N GLN A 29 -12.01 17.87 3.83
CA GLN A 29 -11.55 18.96 4.69
C GLN A 29 -10.61 19.95 3.98
N ASN A 30 -10.44 19.80 2.66
CA ASN A 30 -9.54 20.63 1.85
C ASN A 30 -8.06 20.57 2.30
N LYS A 31 -7.67 19.47 2.95
CA LYS A 31 -6.27 19.24 3.36
C LYS A 31 -5.46 18.54 2.29
N MET A 32 -6.13 18.00 1.28
CA MET A 32 -5.51 17.24 0.19
C MET A 32 -6.36 17.38 -1.06
N SER A 33 -5.73 17.55 -2.22
CA SER A 33 -6.46 17.59 -3.48
C SER A 33 -6.97 16.21 -3.89
N PRO A 34 -8.13 16.10 -4.54
CA PRO A 34 -8.63 14.82 -5.03
C PRO A 34 -7.66 14.11 -5.97
N GLY A 35 -7.01 14.87 -6.85
CA GLY A 35 -6.03 14.30 -7.79
C GLY A 35 -4.83 13.70 -7.09
N LYS A 36 -4.30 14.39 -6.08
CA LYS A 36 -3.16 13.90 -5.29
C LYS A 36 -3.56 12.65 -4.50
N ALA A 37 -4.75 12.66 -3.90
CA ALA A 37 -5.26 11.50 -3.16
C ALA A 37 -5.38 10.28 -4.07
N ALA A 38 -5.97 10.44 -5.25
CA ALA A 38 -6.12 9.35 -6.22
C ALA A 38 -4.75 8.81 -6.65
N HIS A 39 -3.80 9.69 -6.94
CA HIS A 39 -2.45 9.29 -7.35
C HIS A 39 -1.74 8.51 -6.25
N GLN A 40 -1.76 9.01 -5.02
CA GLN A 40 -1.10 8.36 -3.89
C GLN A 40 -1.72 7.00 -3.55
N LEU A 41 -3.03 6.86 -3.72
CA LEU A 41 -3.70 5.57 -3.56
C LEU A 41 -3.28 4.60 -4.65
N ALA A 42 -3.24 5.04 -5.91
CA ALA A 42 -2.82 4.21 -7.03
C ALA A 42 -1.37 3.74 -6.87
N VAL A 43 -0.48 4.63 -6.43
CA VAL A 43 0.92 4.28 -6.19
C VAL A 43 1.00 3.20 -5.10
N MET A 44 0.26 3.35 -4.01
CA MET A 44 0.29 2.38 -2.91
C MET A 44 -0.28 1.03 -3.35
N GLU A 45 -1.35 1.04 -4.15
CA GLU A 45 -1.90 -0.20 -4.72
C GLU A 45 -0.88 -0.91 -5.60
N SER A 46 -0.14 -0.15 -6.41
CA SER A 46 0.92 -0.69 -7.26
C SER A 46 2.03 -1.34 -6.42
N ILE A 47 2.41 -0.71 -5.30
CA ILE A 47 3.42 -1.27 -4.39
C ILE A 47 2.93 -2.60 -3.80
N VAL A 48 1.67 -2.66 -3.38
CA VAL A 48 1.08 -3.89 -2.84
C VAL A 48 1.11 -4.99 -3.92
N GLU A 49 0.69 -4.67 -5.14
CA GLU A 49 0.70 -5.64 -6.24
C GLU A 49 2.11 -6.16 -6.53
N ASP A 50 3.11 -5.28 -6.52
CA ASP A 50 4.50 -5.68 -6.76
C ASP A 50 4.98 -6.66 -5.71
N TYR A 51 4.67 -6.43 -4.43
CA TYR A 51 5.06 -7.35 -3.36
C TYR A 51 4.27 -8.66 -3.42
N GLU A 52 2.99 -8.61 -3.78
CA GLU A 52 2.19 -9.82 -3.98
C GLU A 52 2.79 -10.69 -5.06
N TRP A 53 3.19 -10.07 -6.18
CA TRP A 53 3.81 -10.77 -7.29
C TRP A 53 5.17 -11.36 -6.87
N GLN A 54 6.00 -10.55 -6.20
CA GLN A 54 7.30 -10.98 -5.71
C GLN A 54 7.18 -12.17 -4.75
N LEU A 55 6.20 -12.11 -3.84
CA LEU A 55 5.97 -13.21 -2.88
C LEU A 55 5.56 -14.48 -3.59
N ALA A 56 4.73 -14.40 -4.63
CA ALA A 56 4.30 -15.55 -5.42
C ALA A 56 5.46 -16.20 -6.18
N GLU A 57 6.50 -15.44 -6.53
CA GLU A 57 7.67 -15.93 -7.25
C GLU A 57 8.74 -16.50 -6.33
N GLU A 58 8.66 -16.26 -5.01
CA GLU A 58 9.65 -16.75 -4.06
C GLU A 58 9.50 -18.25 -3.86
N PRO A 59 10.64 -18.99 -3.75
CA PRO A 59 10.57 -20.39 -3.39
C PRO A 59 9.99 -20.55 -1.98
N GLU A 60 9.25 -21.64 -1.76
CA GLU A 60 8.69 -21.91 -0.44
C GLU A 60 9.79 -22.11 0.59
N PRO A 61 9.62 -21.58 1.81
CA PRO A 61 10.58 -21.83 2.90
C PRO A 61 10.55 -23.30 3.28
N ARG A 62 11.74 -23.85 3.54
CA ARG A 62 11.90 -25.24 3.92
C ARG A 62 12.23 -25.37 5.40
#